data_8d013f609b225cc2355b1a875096b1df
#
_entry.id   8d013f609b225cc2355b1a875096b1df
#
_cell.length_a   1.000
_cell.length_b   1.000
_cell.length_c   1.000
_cell.angle_alpha   90.00
_cell.angle_beta   90.00
_cell.angle_gamma   90.00
#
_symmetry.space_group_name_H-M   'P 1'
#
loop_
_entity.id
_entity.type
_entity.pdbx_description
1 polymer ?
#
loop_
_entity_poly.entity_id
_entity_poly.type
_entity_poly.pdbx_seq_one_letter_code
_entity_poly.pdbx_strand_id
1 'polypeptide(L)'
;LSGGERRRVEIARVLCMDPDFILLDEPFAGVDPIAVEEIQEIVDTLKSKNIGVLITDHNVRETLSITDRSYLLFDGKILKSGDSKFLANDDEAKRLYLGENFRLD
;
A
#
# COMPACT_ATOMS: atom_id res chain seq x y z
N LEU A 1 -16.51 17.72 -2.30
CA LEU A 1 -15.92 16.70 -1.41
C LEU A 1 -14.41 16.72 -1.54
N SER A 2 -13.71 16.53 -0.41
CA SER A 2 -12.27 16.34 -0.40
C SER A 2 -11.92 14.99 -1.04
N GLY A 3 -10.65 14.82 -1.43
CA GLY A 3 -10.17 13.54 -1.96
C GLY A 3 -10.38 12.40 -0.96
N GLY A 4 -10.14 12.66 0.34
CA GLY A 4 -10.33 11.67 1.38
C GLY A 4 -11.79 11.29 1.58
N GLU A 5 -12.68 12.27 1.55
CA GLU A 5 -14.11 12.02 1.68
C GLU A 5 -14.64 11.20 0.50
N ARG A 6 -14.22 11.57 -0.72
CA ARG A 6 -14.61 10.83 -1.92
C ARG A 6 -14.16 9.38 -1.84
N ARG A 7 -12.92 9.16 -1.39
CA ARG A 7 -12.34 7.83 -1.26
C ARG A 7 -13.14 6.99 -0.26
N ARG A 8 -13.51 7.59 0.88
CA ARG A 8 -14.32 6.90 1.90
C ARG A 8 -15.69 6.49 1.38
N VAL A 9 -16.31 7.36 0.59
CA VAL A 9 -17.61 7.08 -0.03
C VAL A 9 -17.48 5.91 -1.01
N GLU A 10 -16.44 5.91 -1.83
CA GLU A 10 -16.20 4.83 -2.79
C GLU A 10 -15.99 3.49 -2.08
N ILE A 11 -15.22 3.49 -1.01
CA ILE A 11 -14.96 2.27 -0.23
C ILE A 11 -16.23 1.79 0.46
N ALA A 12 -17.00 2.70 1.04
CA ALA A 12 -18.28 2.34 1.65
C ALA A 12 -19.21 1.68 0.65
N ARG A 13 -19.23 2.18 -0.59
CA ARG A 13 -20.04 1.60 -1.66
C ARG A 13 -19.58 0.18 -1.99
N VAL A 14 -18.28 -0.05 -2.09
CA VAL A 14 -17.72 -1.37 -2.36
C VAL A 14 -18.03 -2.33 -1.20
N LEU A 15 -17.95 -1.85 0.05
CA LEU A 15 -18.25 -2.67 1.22
C LEU A 15 -19.68 -3.18 1.23
N CYS A 16 -20.62 -2.45 0.63
CA CYS A 16 -22.01 -2.89 0.52
C CYS A 16 -22.14 -4.14 -0.34
N MET A 17 -21.13 -4.47 -1.14
CA MET A 17 -21.11 -5.68 -1.96
C MET A 17 -20.57 -6.89 -1.22
N ASP A 18 -20.18 -6.72 0.03
CA ASP A 18 -19.63 -7.77 0.90
C ASP A 18 -18.44 -8.52 0.24
N PRO A 19 -17.38 -7.81 -0.15
CA PRO A 19 -16.27 -8.43 -0.89
C PRO A 19 -15.33 -9.21 0.03
N ASP A 20 -14.67 -10.22 -0.55
CA ASP A 20 -13.58 -10.93 0.13
C ASP A 20 -12.25 -10.20 -0.06
N PHE A 21 -12.09 -9.50 -1.18
CA PHE A 21 -10.87 -8.77 -1.53
C PHE A 21 -11.21 -7.42 -2.13
N ILE A 22 -10.34 -6.45 -1.88
CA ILE A 22 -10.43 -5.12 -2.48
C ILE A 22 -9.08 -4.78 -3.10
N LEU A 23 -9.10 -4.24 -4.32
CA LEU A 23 -7.92 -3.74 -4.99
C LEU A 23 -7.89 -2.22 -4.88
N LEU A 24 -6.79 -1.69 -4.34
CA LEU A 24 -6.52 -0.25 -4.30
C LEU A 24 -5.39 0.04 -5.28
N ASP A 25 -5.73 0.68 -6.39
CA ASP A 25 -4.75 1.00 -7.42
C ASP A 25 -4.21 2.41 -7.20
N GLU A 26 -2.93 2.50 -6.91
CA GLU A 26 -2.21 3.75 -6.63
C GLU A 26 -2.90 4.68 -5.63
N PRO A 27 -3.26 4.15 -4.43
CA PRO A 27 -4.00 4.97 -3.45
C PRO A 27 -3.21 6.17 -2.93
N PHE A 28 -1.87 6.16 -3.04
CA PHE A 28 -1.03 7.25 -2.57
C PHE A 28 -0.67 8.27 -3.65
N ALA A 29 -1.15 8.09 -4.88
CA ALA A 29 -0.83 9.00 -5.97
C ALA A 29 -1.40 10.40 -5.69
N GLY A 30 -0.53 11.41 -5.67
CA GLY A 30 -0.95 12.80 -5.52
C GLY A 30 -1.54 13.16 -4.16
N VAL A 31 -1.38 12.33 -3.14
CA VAL A 31 -1.95 12.62 -1.82
C VAL A 31 -0.93 13.28 -0.91
N ASP A 32 -1.42 14.10 0.03
CA ASP A 32 -0.59 14.74 1.04
C ASP A 32 -0.41 13.81 2.26
N PRO A 33 0.48 14.17 3.21
CA PRO A 33 0.74 13.32 4.38
C PRO A 33 -0.49 13.03 5.23
N ILE A 34 -1.44 13.95 5.30
CA ILE A 34 -2.68 13.73 6.08
C ILE A 34 -3.53 12.66 5.41
N ALA A 35 -3.62 12.70 4.09
CA ALA A 35 -4.36 11.70 3.32
C ALA A 35 -3.73 10.30 3.44
N VAL A 36 -2.42 10.22 3.62
CA VAL A 36 -1.74 8.93 3.83
C VAL A 36 -2.27 8.25 5.11
N GLU A 37 -2.43 9.03 6.20
CA GLU A 37 -2.98 8.49 7.45
C GLU A 37 -4.41 8.01 7.26
N GLU A 38 -5.21 8.73 6.49
CA GLU A 38 -6.59 8.33 6.20
C GLU A 38 -6.64 7.01 5.44
N ILE A 39 -5.75 6.83 4.47
CA ILE A 39 -5.66 5.59 3.70
C ILE A 39 -5.28 4.44 4.62
N GLN A 40 -4.33 4.67 5.53
CA GLN A 40 -3.92 3.65 6.49
C GLN A 40 -5.09 3.23 7.37
N GLU A 41 -5.89 4.17 7.87
CA GLU A 41 -7.07 3.87 8.67
C GLU A 41 -8.08 3.03 7.90
N ILE A 42 -8.28 3.35 6.63
CA ILE A 42 -9.18 2.60 5.76
C ILE A 42 -8.68 1.16 5.60
N VAL A 43 -7.40 0.97 5.32
CA VAL A 43 -6.81 -0.35 5.17
C VAL A 43 -6.95 -1.15 6.47
N ASP A 44 -6.67 -0.53 7.61
CA ASP A 44 -6.81 -1.18 8.92
C ASP A 44 -8.25 -1.62 9.18
N THR A 45 -9.22 -0.78 8.81
CA THR A 45 -10.64 -1.11 8.94
C THR A 45 -11.01 -2.31 8.08
N LEU A 46 -10.54 -2.35 6.84
CA LEU A 46 -10.79 -3.46 5.93
C LEU A 46 -10.18 -4.76 6.46
N LYS A 47 -8.97 -4.70 6.98
CA LYS A 47 -8.30 -5.85 7.57
C LYS A 47 -9.07 -6.36 8.79
N SER A 48 -9.59 -5.47 9.60
CA SER A 48 -10.36 -5.86 10.80
C SER A 48 -11.66 -6.60 10.43
N LYS A 49 -12.13 -6.45 9.22
CA LYS A 49 -13.30 -7.14 8.70
C LYS A 49 -12.94 -8.41 7.94
N ASN A 50 -11.68 -8.84 8.01
CA ASN A 50 -11.15 -10.01 7.30
C ASN A 50 -11.24 -9.88 5.78
N ILE A 51 -11.14 -8.65 5.28
CA ILE A 51 -11.10 -8.39 3.85
C ILE A 51 -9.65 -8.32 3.42
N GLY A 52 -9.27 -9.08 2.38
CA GLY A 52 -7.93 -9.00 1.80
C GLY A 52 -7.79 -7.71 1.02
N VAL A 53 -6.64 -7.03 1.17
CA VAL A 53 -6.39 -5.76 0.47
C VAL A 53 -5.14 -5.91 -0.38
N LEU A 54 -5.28 -5.72 -1.69
CA LEU A 54 -4.16 -5.68 -2.61
C LEU A 54 -3.93 -4.23 -3.02
N ILE A 55 -2.71 -3.74 -2.81
CA ILE A 55 -2.34 -2.37 -3.14
C ILE A 55 -1.28 -2.39 -4.23
N THR A 56 -1.48 -1.61 -5.27
CA THR A 56 -0.47 -1.35 -6.29
C THR A 56 -0.08 0.11 -6.21
N ASP A 57 1.20 0.40 -6.02
CA ASP A 57 1.67 1.78 -5.93
C ASP A 57 3.18 1.84 -6.16
N HIS A 58 3.66 2.98 -6.62
CA HIS A 58 5.09 3.23 -6.76
C HIS A 58 5.64 4.06 -5.61
N ASN A 59 4.79 4.51 -4.71
CA ASN A 59 5.19 5.21 -3.48
C ASN A 59 5.64 4.18 -2.45
N VAL A 60 6.90 3.79 -2.53
CA VAL A 60 7.43 2.62 -1.85
C VAL A 60 7.34 2.72 -0.32
N ARG A 61 7.76 3.85 0.24
CA ARG A 61 7.78 4.03 1.69
C ARG A 61 6.39 3.88 2.29
N GLU A 62 5.42 4.58 1.72
CA GLU A 62 4.04 4.56 2.20
C GLU A 62 3.44 3.16 2.06
N THR A 63 3.67 2.52 0.93
CA THR A 63 3.15 1.18 0.67
C THR A 63 3.74 0.17 1.65
N LEU A 64 5.05 0.17 1.83
CA LEU A 64 5.70 -0.76 2.77
C LEU A 64 5.26 -0.53 4.21
N SER A 65 4.92 0.72 4.57
CA SER A 65 4.52 1.02 5.94
C SER A 65 3.17 0.44 6.34
N ILE A 66 2.32 0.10 5.36
CA ILE A 66 0.96 -0.39 5.64
C ILE A 66 0.69 -1.81 5.15
N THR A 67 1.64 -2.44 4.49
CA THR A 67 1.44 -3.79 3.95
C THR A 67 2.09 -4.84 4.84
N ASP A 68 1.46 -6.02 4.90
CA ASP A 68 2.03 -7.16 5.61
C ASP A 68 3.06 -7.87 4.75
N ARG A 69 2.82 -7.91 3.45
CA ARG A 69 3.72 -8.54 2.49
C ARG A 69 3.72 -7.75 1.19
N SER A 70 4.87 -7.58 0.59
CA SER A 70 5.01 -6.81 -0.64
C SER A 70 5.81 -7.56 -1.69
N TYR A 71 5.54 -7.24 -2.94
CA TYR A 71 6.23 -7.78 -4.10
C TYR A 71 6.81 -6.61 -4.87
N LEU A 72 8.14 -6.61 -5.05
CA LEU A 72 8.80 -5.58 -5.83
C LEU A 72 8.93 -6.06 -7.27
N LEU A 73 8.35 -5.29 -8.19
CA LEU A 73 8.40 -5.60 -9.61
C LEU A 73 9.49 -4.76 -10.28
N PHE A 74 10.31 -5.41 -11.07
CA PHE A 74 11.38 -4.74 -11.81
C PHE A 74 11.52 -5.42 -13.16
N ASP A 75 11.51 -4.64 -14.21
CA ASP A 75 11.66 -5.12 -15.59
C ASP A 75 10.66 -6.24 -15.92
N GLY A 76 9.40 -6.05 -15.51
CA GLY A 76 8.33 -6.99 -15.79
C GLY A 76 8.33 -8.29 -14.99
N LYS A 77 9.18 -8.37 -13.98
CA LYS A 77 9.30 -9.58 -13.16
C LYS A 77 9.28 -9.24 -11.69
N ILE A 78 8.92 -10.24 -10.86
CA ILE A 78 9.02 -10.09 -9.41
C ILE A 78 10.49 -10.22 -9.03
N LEU A 79 11.09 -9.12 -8.57
CA LEU A 79 12.47 -9.09 -8.13
C LEU A 79 12.64 -9.72 -6.76
N LYS A 80 11.84 -9.28 -5.80
CA LYS A 80 11.87 -9.73 -4.41
C LYS A 80 10.47 -9.69 -3.83
N SER A 81 10.24 -10.50 -2.81
CA SER A 81 9.00 -10.44 -2.05
C SER A 81 9.28 -10.77 -0.59
N GLY A 82 8.45 -10.25 0.30
CA GLY A 82 8.59 -10.48 1.72
C GLY A 82 7.90 -9.43 2.54
N ASP A 83 8.12 -9.45 3.86
CA ASP A 83 7.60 -8.40 4.72
C ASP A 83 8.42 -7.13 4.55
N SER A 84 7.91 -6.03 5.11
CA SER A 84 8.53 -4.72 4.92
C SER A 84 9.93 -4.64 5.53
N LYS A 85 10.14 -5.28 6.67
CA LYS A 85 11.44 -5.28 7.33
C LYS A 85 12.49 -6.01 6.50
N PHE A 86 12.12 -7.15 5.94
CA PHE A 86 13.01 -7.90 5.06
C PHE A 86 13.40 -7.08 3.83
N LEU A 87 12.41 -6.50 3.16
CA LEU A 87 12.66 -5.73 1.94
C LEU A 87 13.47 -4.48 2.20
N ALA A 88 13.21 -3.78 3.30
CA ALA A 88 13.95 -2.56 3.65
C ALA A 88 15.42 -2.81 3.93
N ASN A 89 15.79 -4.05 4.29
CA ASN A 89 17.16 -4.42 4.61
C ASN A 89 17.83 -5.28 3.53
N ASP A 90 17.11 -5.60 2.46
CA ASP A 90 17.68 -6.41 1.37
C ASP A 90 18.55 -5.55 0.46
N ASP A 91 19.80 -5.97 0.26
CA ASP A 91 20.78 -5.19 -0.51
C ASP A 91 20.36 -5.00 -1.96
N GLU A 92 19.82 -6.04 -2.59
CA GLU A 92 19.39 -5.96 -3.98
C GLU A 92 18.16 -5.04 -4.14
N ALA A 93 17.20 -5.14 -3.20
CA ALA A 93 16.05 -4.26 -3.21
C ALA A 93 16.45 -2.80 -3.04
N LYS A 94 17.39 -2.52 -2.12
CA LYS A 94 17.90 -1.17 -1.92
C LYS A 94 18.60 -0.64 -3.17
N ARG A 95 19.45 -1.46 -3.76
CA ARG A 95 20.27 -1.04 -4.91
C ARG A 95 19.40 -0.76 -6.15
N LEU A 96 18.41 -1.61 -6.43
CA LEU A 96 17.66 -1.54 -7.67
C LEU A 96 16.33 -0.81 -7.58
N TYR A 97 15.79 -0.64 -6.39
CA TYR A 97 14.42 -0.14 -6.23
C TYR A 97 14.26 0.93 -5.16
N LEU A 98 14.75 0.67 -3.93
CA LEU A 98 14.48 1.53 -2.78
C LEU A 98 15.48 2.67 -2.62
N GLY A 99 16.72 2.47 -3.07
CA GLY A 99 17.82 3.38 -2.78
C GLY A 99 18.58 2.95 -1.54
N GLU A 100 19.90 3.19 -1.52
CA GLU A 100 20.78 2.68 -0.46
C GLU A 100 20.49 3.27 0.92
N ASN A 101 19.93 4.48 0.96
CA ASN A 101 19.64 5.17 2.21
C ASN A 101 18.17 5.03 2.62
N PHE A 102 17.45 4.10 2.03
CA PHE A 102 16.03 3.90 2.32
C PHE A 102 15.80 3.47 3.77
N ARG A 103 14.78 4.07 4.39
CA ARG A 103 14.32 3.73 5.74
C ARG A 103 12.80 3.73 5.77
N LEU A 104 12.23 2.86 6.60
CA LEU A 104 10.78 2.79 6.77
C LEU A 104 10.25 3.91 7.67
N ASP A 105 11.05 4.42 8.57
CA ASP A 105 10.68 5.48 9.52
C ASP A 105 11.05 6.91 9.08
#